data_7ca34c638a9ba1b26ac71b4f9ca28c6a
#
_entry.id   7ca34c638a9ba1b26ac71b4f9ca28c6a
#
_cell.length_a   1.000
_cell.length_b   1.000
_cell.length_c   1.000
_cell.angle_alpha   90.00
_cell.angle_beta   90.00
_cell.angle_gamma   90.00
#
_symmetry.space_group_name_H-M   'P 1'
#
loop_
_entity.id
_entity.type
_entity.pdbx_description
1 polymer ?
#
loop_
_entity_poly.entity_id
_entity_poly.type
_entity_poly.pdbx_seq_one_letter_code
_entity_poly.pdbx_strand_id
1 'polypeptide(L)'
;MRKILILIAILCVQININAQEPTSAKNLLRQMPESIIPVLTHNNVLDMLDFTGVGQKAEVTNRLNGKSEMTELSESSAAIKLSSTTRVNIHLMTRADNETMIYVINTTETADSLRDSEVKVYDSKWHPAAPGFKIPNHHPQCFNEVVIDPHTKKMTLTETQRSLCFEGESQDKTNDTVNTRHAEWDAHKGVFTFKD
;
A
#
# COMPACT_ATOMS: atom_id res chain seq x y z
N MET A 1 56.87 -4.49 -17.97
CA MET A 1 55.85 -5.54 -17.82
C MET A 1 55.21 -5.53 -16.41
N ARG A 2 55.99 -5.49 -15.32
CA ARG A 2 55.43 -5.51 -13.94
C ARG A 2 54.50 -4.31 -13.62
N LYS A 3 54.73 -3.11 -14.16
CA LYS A 3 53.89 -1.90 -13.95
C LYS A 3 52.55 -1.95 -14.72
N ILE A 4 52.50 -2.64 -15.86
CA ILE A 4 51.29 -2.81 -16.66
C ILE A 4 50.34 -3.83 -16.00
N LEU A 5 50.88 -4.90 -15.39
CA LEU A 5 50.08 -5.89 -14.63
C LEU A 5 49.40 -5.27 -13.41
N ILE A 6 50.04 -4.31 -12.73
CA ILE A 6 49.44 -3.61 -11.57
C ILE A 6 48.32 -2.68 -12.05
N LEU A 7 48.44 -2.03 -13.19
CA LEU A 7 47.40 -1.17 -13.74
C LEU A 7 46.13 -1.94 -14.13
N ILE A 8 46.30 -3.15 -14.69
CA ILE A 8 45.19 -4.04 -15.05
C ILE A 8 44.50 -4.59 -13.80
N ALA A 9 45.24 -4.90 -12.74
CA ALA A 9 44.67 -5.36 -11.46
C ALA A 9 43.84 -4.27 -10.75
N ILE A 10 44.22 -3.00 -10.89
CA ILE A 10 43.45 -1.87 -10.33
C ILE A 10 42.16 -1.62 -11.14
N LEU A 11 42.18 -1.88 -12.45
CA LEU A 11 40.98 -1.73 -13.31
C LEU A 11 39.93 -2.80 -13.10
N CYS A 12 40.29 -4.00 -12.61
CA CYS A 12 39.36 -5.09 -12.35
C CYS A 12 38.63 -4.98 -11.01
N VAL A 13 38.98 -4.05 -10.12
CA VAL A 13 38.35 -3.90 -8.79
C VAL A 13 37.12 -2.99 -8.81
N GLN A 14 36.81 -2.33 -9.93
CA GLN A 14 35.78 -1.30 -9.98
C GLN A 14 34.45 -1.70 -10.62
N ILE A 15 34.13 -2.97 -10.86
CA ILE A 15 32.87 -3.35 -11.49
C ILE A 15 32.04 -4.25 -10.56
N ASN A 16 31.84 -3.77 -9.34
CA ASN A 16 30.66 -4.18 -8.56
C ASN A 16 29.78 -2.94 -8.33
N ILE A 17 29.41 -2.24 -9.40
CA ILE A 17 28.23 -1.40 -9.37
C ILE A 17 27.07 -2.40 -9.43
N ASN A 18 26.60 -2.82 -8.25
CA ASN A 18 25.24 -3.32 -8.13
C ASN A 18 24.36 -2.17 -8.59
N ALA A 19 24.01 -2.14 -9.87
CA ALA A 19 22.92 -1.32 -10.36
C ALA A 19 21.66 -1.86 -9.65
N GLN A 20 21.40 -1.35 -8.44
CA GLN A 20 20.18 -1.62 -7.72
C GLN A 20 19.08 -1.05 -8.60
N GLU A 21 18.27 -1.94 -9.18
CA GLU A 21 17.13 -1.49 -9.97
C GLU A 21 16.34 -0.46 -9.16
N PRO A 22 15.90 0.64 -9.78
CA PRO A 22 15.16 1.66 -9.07
C PRO A 22 13.97 1.02 -8.35
N THR A 23 13.79 1.37 -7.08
CA THR A 23 12.70 0.87 -6.26
C THR A 23 11.38 1.37 -6.82
N SER A 24 10.66 0.52 -7.55
CA SER A 24 9.34 0.81 -8.12
C SER A 24 8.29 -0.13 -7.54
N ALA A 25 7.03 0.29 -7.56
CA ALA A 25 5.92 -0.55 -7.11
C ALA A 25 5.88 -1.86 -7.90
N LYS A 26 6.15 -1.83 -9.22
CA LYS A 26 6.23 -3.03 -10.06
C LYS A 26 7.29 -4.01 -9.55
N ASN A 27 8.52 -3.53 -9.27
CA ASN A 27 9.63 -4.38 -8.85
C ASN A 27 9.38 -4.96 -7.45
N LEU A 28 8.81 -4.19 -6.54
CA LEU A 28 8.45 -4.67 -5.20
C LEU A 28 7.30 -5.68 -5.24
N LEU A 29 6.27 -5.45 -6.06
CA LEU A 29 5.17 -6.41 -6.22
C LEU A 29 5.64 -7.75 -6.79
N ARG A 30 6.63 -7.77 -7.69
CA ARG A 30 7.25 -9.02 -8.18
C ARG A 30 7.88 -9.87 -7.07
N GLN A 31 8.26 -9.25 -5.98
CA GLN A 31 8.91 -9.91 -4.82
C GLN A 31 7.97 -10.04 -3.62
N MET A 32 6.71 -9.62 -3.77
CA MET A 32 5.74 -9.62 -2.67
C MET A 32 5.44 -11.04 -2.18
N PRO A 33 5.62 -11.34 -0.89
CA PRO A 33 5.21 -12.61 -0.32
C PRO A 33 3.68 -12.80 -0.41
N GLU A 34 3.23 -14.00 -0.67
CA GLU A 34 1.80 -14.32 -0.76
C GLU A 34 1.04 -14.05 0.55
N SER A 35 1.74 -14.04 1.68
CA SER A 35 1.15 -13.72 2.99
C SER A 35 0.67 -12.26 3.12
N ILE A 36 1.10 -11.36 2.24
CA ILE A 36 0.68 -9.95 2.25
C ILE A 36 -0.76 -9.82 1.75
N ILE A 37 -1.09 -10.54 0.66
CA ILE A 37 -2.46 -10.61 0.10
C ILE A 37 -2.82 -12.08 -0.12
N PRO A 38 -3.24 -12.82 0.93
CA PRO A 38 -3.37 -14.28 0.88
C PRO A 38 -4.37 -14.82 -0.16
N VAL A 39 -5.30 -13.98 -0.61
CA VAL A 39 -6.28 -14.35 -1.64
C VAL A 39 -5.66 -14.44 -3.04
N LEU A 40 -4.49 -13.84 -3.26
CA LEU A 40 -3.73 -13.92 -4.50
C LEU A 40 -2.59 -14.93 -4.39
N THR A 41 -2.32 -15.64 -5.48
CA THR A 41 -1.07 -16.37 -5.64
C THR A 41 0.02 -15.43 -6.15
N HIS A 42 1.28 -15.83 -6.02
CA HIS A 42 2.39 -15.11 -6.64
C HIS A 42 2.19 -14.98 -8.17
N ASN A 43 1.74 -16.04 -8.84
CA ASN A 43 1.44 -16.00 -10.29
C ASN A 43 0.32 -15.01 -10.62
N ASN A 44 -0.73 -14.91 -9.80
CA ASN A 44 -1.78 -13.90 -10.00
C ASN A 44 -1.19 -12.48 -10.05
N VAL A 45 -0.26 -12.17 -9.16
CA VAL A 45 0.39 -10.86 -9.12
C VAL A 45 1.25 -10.64 -10.37
N LEU A 46 2.03 -11.65 -10.80
CA LEU A 46 2.84 -11.57 -12.01
C LEU A 46 1.98 -11.37 -13.26
N ASP A 47 0.90 -12.14 -13.41
CA ASP A 47 -0.04 -12.02 -14.53
C ASP A 47 -0.66 -10.61 -14.59
N MET A 48 -1.10 -10.06 -13.44
CA MET A 48 -1.62 -8.70 -13.37
C MET A 48 -0.58 -7.65 -13.81
N LEU A 49 0.68 -7.79 -13.38
CA LEU A 49 1.77 -6.88 -13.77
C LEU A 49 2.07 -6.96 -15.27
N ASP A 50 2.00 -8.16 -15.86
CA ASP A 50 2.27 -8.36 -17.26
C ASP A 50 1.11 -7.83 -18.12
N PHE A 51 -0.15 -8.07 -17.73
CA PHE A 51 -1.33 -7.51 -18.41
C PHE A 51 -1.32 -5.98 -18.38
N THR A 52 -1.03 -5.39 -17.21
CA THR A 52 -0.90 -3.93 -17.09
C THR A 52 0.22 -3.40 -17.98
N GLY A 53 1.35 -4.11 -18.08
CA GLY A 53 2.51 -3.72 -18.89
C GLY A 53 2.23 -3.65 -20.39
N VAL A 54 1.23 -4.41 -20.87
CA VAL A 54 0.81 -4.42 -22.30
C VAL A 54 -0.52 -3.68 -22.52
N GLY A 55 -1.02 -2.96 -21.50
CA GLY A 55 -2.26 -2.18 -21.60
C GLY A 55 -3.54 -3.01 -21.68
N GLN A 56 -3.49 -4.25 -21.22
CA GLN A 56 -4.65 -5.13 -21.12
C GLN A 56 -5.32 -5.04 -19.76
N LYS A 57 -6.59 -5.44 -19.67
CA LYS A 57 -7.29 -5.58 -18.40
C LYS A 57 -6.58 -6.58 -17.50
N ALA A 58 -6.04 -6.13 -16.39
CA ALA A 58 -5.25 -6.92 -15.46
C ALA A 58 -6.12 -7.71 -14.47
N GLU A 59 -7.01 -8.57 -15.00
CA GLU A 59 -7.95 -9.40 -14.25
C GLU A 59 -7.48 -10.84 -14.16
N VAL A 60 -7.55 -11.45 -12.97
CA VAL A 60 -7.21 -12.84 -12.70
C VAL A 60 -8.29 -13.52 -11.87
N THR A 61 -8.31 -14.86 -11.91
CA THR A 61 -9.10 -15.65 -10.96
C THR A 61 -8.28 -15.91 -9.70
N ASN A 62 -8.77 -15.47 -8.54
CA ASN A 62 -8.08 -15.60 -7.28
C ASN A 62 -8.33 -16.95 -6.59
N ARG A 63 -7.70 -17.20 -5.42
CA ARG A 63 -7.82 -18.46 -4.66
C ARG A 63 -9.23 -18.81 -4.19
N LEU A 64 -10.11 -17.80 -4.10
CA LEU A 64 -11.50 -17.98 -3.69
C LEU A 64 -12.45 -18.16 -4.90
N ASN A 65 -11.88 -18.41 -6.10
CA ASN A 65 -12.59 -18.49 -7.37
C ASN A 65 -13.33 -17.20 -7.76
N GLY A 66 -13.04 -16.08 -7.10
CA GLY A 66 -13.50 -14.76 -7.46
C GLY A 66 -12.58 -14.08 -8.48
N LYS A 67 -13.00 -12.90 -8.94
CA LYS A 67 -12.20 -12.06 -9.83
C LYS A 67 -11.49 -10.98 -9.04
N SER A 68 -10.19 -10.83 -9.29
CA SER A 68 -9.38 -9.74 -8.78
C SER A 68 -8.73 -9.01 -9.95
N GLU A 69 -8.54 -7.69 -9.82
CA GLU A 69 -8.06 -6.85 -10.91
C GLU A 69 -7.09 -5.80 -10.36
N MET A 70 -5.92 -5.66 -10.98
CA MET A 70 -5.06 -4.51 -10.76
C MET A 70 -5.62 -3.32 -11.57
N THR A 71 -6.17 -2.33 -10.85
CA THR A 71 -6.85 -1.18 -11.46
C THR A 71 -5.92 -0.01 -11.70
N GLU A 72 -4.79 0.04 -11.00
CA GLU A 72 -3.79 1.09 -11.12
C GLU A 72 -2.39 0.53 -10.84
N LEU A 73 -1.40 1.00 -11.60
CA LEU A 73 0.02 0.75 -11.36
C LEU A 73 0.81 1.99 -11.80
N SER A 74 1.58 2.54 -10.86
CA SER A 74 2.51 3.65 -11.10
C SER A 74 3.90 3.30 -10.55
N GLU A 75 4.85 4.21 -10.63
CA GLU A 75 6.18 4.03 -10.03
C GLU A 75 6.10 3.89 -8.51
N SER A 76 5.19 4.61 -7.85
CA SER A 76 5.12 4.67 -6.40
C SER A 76 3.84 4.09 -5.80
N SER A 77 2.93 3.56 -6.61
CA SER A 77 1.66 3.02 -6.10
C SER A 77 1.09 1.91 -6.99
N ALA A 78 0.25 1.07 -6.37
CA ALA A 78 -0.60 0.13 -7.06
C ALA A 78 -1.96 0.01 -6.34
N ALA A 79 -3.03 -0.21 -7.10
CA ALA A 79 -4.36 -0.50 -6.56
C ALA A 79 -4.87 -1.82 -7.12
N ILE A 80 -5.33 -2.70 -6.24
CA ILE A 80 -5.84 -4.02 -6.58
C ILE A 80 -7.24 -4.17 -5.99
N LYS A 81 -8.23 -4.33 -6.83
CA LYS A 81 -9.58 -4.72 -6.44
C LYS A 81 -9.61 -6.23 -6.23
N LEU A 82 -9.78 -6.70 -5.00
CA LEU A 82 -9.79 -8.12 -4.67
C LEU A 82 -11.16 -8.76 -4.87
N SER A 83 -12.24 -7.97 -4.62
CA SER A 83 -13.64 -8.35 -4.79
C SER A 83 -14.50 -7.13 -5.08
N SER A 84 -15.83 -7.28 -5.09
CA SER A 84 -16.76 -6.14 -5.19
C SER A 84 -16.65 -5.17 -4.01
N THR A 85 -16.24 -5.65 -2.83
CA THR A 85 -16.24 -4.91 -1.56
C THR A 85 -14.85 -4.70 -0.98
N THR A 86 -13.80 -5.34 -1.51
CA THR A 86 -12.46 -5.28 -0.92
C THR A 86 -11.43 -4.79 -1.92
N ARG A 87 -10.63 -3.82 -1.50
CA ARG A 87 -9.53 -3.21 -2.27
C ARG A 87 -8.26 -3.16 -1.43
N VAL A 88 -7.13 -3.38 -2.08
CA VAL A 88 -5.80 -3.13 -1.51
C VAL A 88 -5.11 -2.03 -2.29
N ASN A 89 -4.69 -0.98 -1.59
CA ASN A 89 -3.82 0.06 -2.12
C ASN A 89 -2.42 -0.10 -1.52
N ILE A 90 -1.41 -0.01 -2.37
CA ILE A 90 0.00 -0.12 -2.00
C ILE A 90 0.68 1.18 -2.38
N HIS A 91 1.33 1.83 -1.42
CA HIS A 91 2.03 3.10 -1.63
C HIS A 91 3.47 3.01 -1.15
N LEU A 92 4.38 3.50 -1.97
CA LEU A 92 5.80 3.59 -1.65
C LEU A 92 6.12 4.98 -1.12
N MET A 93 6.64 5.04 0.09
CA MET A 93 7.02 6.27 0.75
C MET A 93 8.53 6.26 1.03
N THR A 94 9.26 7.18 0.41
CA THR A 94 10.71 7.27 0.57
C THR A 94 11.07 8.13 1.77
N ARG A 95 11.93 7.63 2.63
CA ARG A 95 12.52 8.31 3.77
C ARG A 95 13.68 9.23 3.35
N ALA A 96 14.13 10.09 4.26
CA ALA A 96 15.25 11.00 4.01
C ALA A 96 16.60 10.27 3.81
N ASP A 97 16.75 9.06 4.32
CA ASP A 97 17.90 8.16 4.14
C ASP A 97 17.80 7.29 2.88
N ASN A 98 16.84 7.55 1.99
CA ASN A 98 16.50 6.80 0.78
C ASN A 98 15.94 5.38 1.03
N GLU A 99 15.64 5.00 2.26
CA GLU A 99 14.89 3.78 2.51
C GLU A 99 13.44 3.93 2.03
N THR A 100 12.90 2.85 1.47
CA THR A 100 11.51 2.82 1.01
C THR A 100 10.64 2.08 2.02
N MET A 101 9.58 2.73 2.45
CA MET A 101 8.52 2.15 3.27
C MET A 101 7.33 1.80 2.38
N ILE A 102 6.75 0.62 2.56
CA ILE A 102 5.60 0.12 1.81
C ILE A 102 4.37 0.18 2.71
N TYR A 103 3.43 1.04 2.38
CA TYR A 103 2.12 1.13 3.04
C TYR A 103 1.13 0.26 2.28
N VAL A 104 0.60 -0.77 2.93
CA VAL A 104 -0.45 -1.65 2.39
C VAL A 104 -1.74 -1.32 3.12
N ILE A 105 -2.71 -0.79 2.40
CA ILE A 105 -4.01 -0.38 2.92
C ILE A 105 -5.06 -1.34 2.37
N ASN A 106 -5.59 -2.20 3.22
CA ASN A 106 -6.69 -3.09 2.88
C ASN A 106 -8.01 -2.44 3.33
N THR A 107 -8.84 -2.05 2.39
CA THR A 107 -10.12 -1.38 2.65
C THR A 107 -11.27 -2.31 2.28
N THR A 108 -12.18 -2.53 3.23
CA THR A 108 -13.43 -3.26 3.02
C THR A 108 -14.61 -2.29 3.08
N GLU A 109 -15.52 -2.40 2.12
CA GLU A 109 -16.75 -1.62 2.04
C GLU A 109 -17.95 -2.48 2.49
N THR A 110 -18.75 -1.96 3.39
CA THR A 110 -19.99 -2.61 3.84
C THR A 110 -21.11 -2.41 2.81
N ALA A 111 -22.25 -3.11 3.01
CA ALA A 111 -23.45 -2.94 2.18
C ALA A 111 -23.99 -1.49 2.20
N ASP A 112 -23.77 -0.77 3.30
CA ASP A 112 -24.20 0.62 3.49
C ASP A 112 -23.13 1.63 3.04
N SER A 113 -22.14 1.17 2.23
CA SER A 113 -21.04 1.99 1.70
C SER A 113 -20.11 2.60 2.76
N LEU A 114 -20.14 2.10 4.00
CA LEU A 114 -19.13 2.44 5.00
C LEU A 114 -17.84 1.69 4.70
N ARG A 115 -16.69 2.34 4.91
CA ARG A 115 -15.38 1.78 4.61
C ARG A 115 -14.53 1.67 5.84
N ASP A 116 -13.90 0.52 5.99
CA ASP A 116 -12.95 0.27 7.05
C ASP A 116 -11.61 -0.18 6.48
N SER A 117 -10.51 0.39 6.97
CA SER A 117 -9.16 0.19 6.45
C SER A 117 -8.23 -0.38 7.50
N GLU A 118 -7.56 -1.47 7.17
CA GLU A 118 -6.38 -1.97 7.89
C GLU A 118 -5.12 -1.48 7.18
N VAL A 119 -4.20 -0.84 7.92
CA VAL A 119 -2.93 -0.35 7.38
C VAL A 119 -1.77 -1.15 7.97
N LYS A 120 -0.98 -1.75 7.09
CA LYS A 120 0.28 -2.43 7.44
C LYS A 120 1.44 -1.74 6.75
N VAL A 121 2.56 -1.64 7.45
CA VAL A 121 3.76 -0.98 6.94
C VAL A 121 4.91 -1.99 6.91
N TYR A 122 5.62 -2.02 5.79
CA TYR A 122 6.75 -2.93 5.55
C TYR A 122 7.97 -2.14 5.05
N ASP A 123 9.14 -2.74 5.21
CA ASP A 123 10.36 -2.30 4.53
C ASP A 123 10.37 -2.76 3.05
N SER A 124 11.39 -2.38 2.29
CA SER A 124 11.55 -2.78 0.88
C SER A 124 11.78 -4.29 0.66
N LYS A 125 11.97 -5.06 1.73
CA LYS A 125 12.09 -6.53 1.72
C LYS A 125 10.83 -7.23 2.23
N TRP A 126 9.75 -6.49 2.43
CA TRP A 126 8.48 -6.97 2.96
C TRP A 126 8.52 -7.46 4.42
N HIS A 127 9.53 -7.03 5.21
CA HIS A 127 9.50 -7.27 6.65
C HIS A 127 8.62 -6.20 7.31
N PRO A 128 7.80 -6.57 8.32
CA PRO A 128 7.01 -5.59 9.06
C PRO A 128 7.89 -4.48 9.63
N ALA A 129 7.55 -3.24 9.34
CA ALA A 129 8.29 -2.08 9.81
C ALA A 129 7.81 -1.64 11.20
N ALA A 130 8.74 -1.27 12.07
CA ALA A 130 8.44 -0.64 13.36
C ALA A 130 8.75 0.87 13.27
N PRO A 131 7.88 1.74 13.88
CA PRO A 131 6.73 1.42 14.74
C PRO A 131 5.44 1.18 13.98
N GLY A 132 5.24 0.74 12.85
CA GLY A 132 3.98 0.51 12.12
C GLY A 132 3.00 1.70 12.18
N PHE A 133 1.92 1.61 11.45
CA PHE A 133 0.87 2.63 11.48
C PHE A 133 -0.16 2.31 12.59
N LYS A 134 -0.56 3.36 13.34
CA LYS A 134 -1.66 3.29 14.30
C LYS A 134 -2.60 4.46 14.05
N ILE A 135 -3.90 4.18 14.00
CA ILE A 135 -4.92 5.23 13.96
C ILE A 135 -4.91 5.93 15.34
N PRO A 136 -4.62 7.24 15.40
CA PRO A 136 -4.66 7.96 16.66
C PRO A 136 -6.08 7.99 17.22
N ASN A 137 -6.23 7.80 18.53
CA ASN A 137 -7.52 7.86 19.22
C ASN A 137 -8.60 6.95 18.62
N HIS A 138 -8.19 5.78 18.10
CA HIS A 138 -9.10 4.81 17.49
C HIS A 138 -10.26 4.48 18.46
N HIS A 139 -11.48 4.67 17.96
CA HIS A 139 -12.68 4.27 18.68
C HIS A 139 -13.22 2.96 18.06
N PRO A 140 -13.41 1.89 18.84
CA PRO A 140 -13.75 0.55 18.32
C PRO A 140 -15.11 0.45 17.60
N GLN A 141 -15.95 1.48 17.71
CA GLN A 141 -17.25 1.56 17.04
C GLN A 141 -17.25 2.44 15.80
N CYS A 142 -16.06 2.92 15.37
CA CYS A 142 -15.92 3.72 14.16
C CYS A 142 -15.39 2.89 13.01
N PHE A 143 -15.91 3.16 11.82
CA PHE A 143 -15.30 2.78 10.55
C PHE A 143 -14.22 3.79 10.20
N ASN A 144 -13.05 3.32 9.78
CA ASN A 144 -11.89 4.16 9.56
C ASN A 144 -11.40 3.99 8.12
N GLU A 145 -11.77 4.90 7.22
CA GLU A 145 -11.21 4.89 5.87
C GLU A 145 -9.88 5.63 5.86
N VAL A 146 -8.84 4.96 5.36
CA VAL A 146 -7.50 5.54 5.16
C VAL A 146 -7.20 5.63 3.67
N VAL A 147 -6.87 6.82 3.21
CA VAL A 147 -6.46 7.08 1.82
C VAL A 147 -5.13 7.82 1.82
N ILE A 148 -4.17 7.34 1.02
CA ILE A 148 -2.91 8.05 0.76
C ILE A 148 -2.95 8.57 -0.69
N ASP A 149 -2.66 9.85 -0.86
CA ASP A 149 -2.36 10.45 -2.16
C ASP A 149 -0.84 10.35 -2.40
N PRO A 150 -0.40 9.52 -3.37
CA PRO A 150 1.02 9.32 -3.63
C PRO A 150 1.73 10.56 -4.19
N HIS A 151 0.99 11.47 -4.83
CA HIS A 151 1.56 12.68 -5.43
C HIS A 151 1.82 13.76 -4.38
N THR A 152 0.85 14.01 -3.51
CA THR A 152 0.97 15.02 -2.46
C THR A 152 1.61 14.49 -1.18
N LYS A 153 1.79 13.17 -1.06
CA LYS A 153 2.27 12.48 0.14
C LYS A 153 1.45 12.83 1.37
N LYS A 154 0.15 12.97 1.19
CA LYS A 154 -0.83 13.23 2.25
C LYS A 154 -1.67 11.99 2.52
N MET A 155 -1.97 11.77 3.78
CA MET A 155 -2.91 10.74 4.22
C MET A 155 -4.17 11.45 4.72
N THR A 156 -5.32 10.93 4.30
CA THR A 156 -6.63 11.31 4.84
C THR A 156 -7.16 10.12 5.63
N LEU A 157 -7.55 10.37 6.86
CA LEU A 157 -8.27 9.43 7.73
C LEU A 157 -9.68 9.97 7.93
N THR A 158 -10.67 9.21 7.46
CA THR A 158 -12.10 9.50 7.68
C THR A 158 -12.66 8.50 8.68
N GLU A 159 -13.07 8.99 9.84
CA GLU A 159 -13.71 8.19 10.89
C GLU A 159 -15.23 8.40 10.79
N THR A 160 -15.97 7.32 10.59
CA THR A 160 -17.44 7.37 10.57
C THR A 160 -17.98 6.59 11.75
N GLN A 161 -18.61 7.28 12.69
CA GLN A 161 -19.32 6.68 13.81
C GLN A 161 -20.79 6.54 13.45
N ARG A 162 -21.27 5.30 13.40
CA ARG A 162 -22.67 5.01 13.15
C ARG A 162 -23.50 5.29 14.41
N SER A 163 -24.57 6.04 14.27
CA SER A 163 -25.57 6.18 15.33
C SER A 163 -26.34 4.85 15.46
N LEU A 164 -26.28 4.21 16.64
CA LEU A 164 -27.10 3.04 16.93
C LEU A 164 -28.55 3.51 17.17
N CYS A 165 -29.40 3.39 16.15
CA CYS A 165 -30.84 3.58 16.34
C CYS A 165 -31.37 2.40 17.16
N PHE A 166 -31.91 2.65 18.34
CA PHE A 166 -32.68 1.66 19.09
C PHE A 166 -34.00 1.36 18.33
N GLU A 167 -34.42 0.08 18.35
CA GLU A 167 -35.67 -0.35 17.73
C GLU A 167 -36.85 0.54 18.20
N GLY A 168 -37.46 1.28 17.29
CA GLY A 168 -38.63 2.14 17.54
C GLY A 168 -38.61 3.52 16.88
N GLU A 169 -37.48 4.01 16.41
CA GLU A 169 -37.43 5.25 15.65
C GLU A 169 -37.36 4.98 14.13
N SER A 170 -38.13 5.76 13.38
CA SER A 170 -38.26 5.65 11.93
C SER A 170 -36.89 5.68 11.27
N GLN A 171 -36.58 4.68 10.42
CA GLN A 171 -35.32 4.38 9.73
C GLN A 171 -34.80 5.47 8.77
N ASP A 172 -35.26 6.71 8.83
CA ASP A 172 -35.06 7.68 7.76
C ASP A 172 -33.96 8.72 8.00
N LYS A 173 -33.19 8.63 9.11
CA LYS A 173 -31.98 9.47 9.31
C LYS A 173 -30.92 8.73 10.10
N THR A 174 -29.98 8.09 9.40
CA THR A 174 -28.67 7.76 9.99
C THR A 174 -27.93 9.08 10.26
N ASN A 175 -27.93 9.54 11.50
CA ASN A 175 -27.10 10.66 11.94
C ASN A 175 -25.67 10.13 12.17
N ASP A 176 -24.99 9.69 11.08
CA ASP A 176 -23.61 9.27 11.17
C ASP A 176 -22.72 10.51 11.42
N THR A 177 -21.90 10.45 12.44
CA THR A 177 -20.89 11.49 12.69
C THR A 177 -19.64 11.16 11.90
N VAL A 178 -19.26 12.05 11.01
CA VAL A 178 -18.05 11.91 10.17
C VAL A 178 -17.00 12.92 10.64
N ASN A 179 -15.82 12.41 10.95
CA ASN A 179 -14.65 13.21 11.29
C ASN A 179 -13.52 12.90 10.32
N THR A 180 -12.94 13.95 9.71
CA THR A 180 -11.84 13.81 8.76
C THR A 180 -10.58 14.48 9.30
N ARG A 181 -9.48 13.72 9.32
CA ARG A 181 -8.16 14.20 9.75
C ARG A 181 -7.15 14.00 8.62
N HIS A 182 -6.18 14.90 8.56
CA HIS A 182 -5.12 14.85 7.57
C HIS A 182 -3.77 14.67 8.23
N ALA A 183 -2.92 13.83 7.62
CA ALA A 183 -1.54 13.66 8.02
C ALA A 183 -0.61 13.91 6.82
N GLU A 184 0.57 14.43 7.10
CA GLU A 184 1.63 14.62 6.11
C GLU A 184 2.77 13.65 6.37
N TRP A 185 3.44 13.23 5.30
CA TRP A 185 4.59 12.35 5.39
C TRP A 185 5.79 13.08 5.98
N ASP A 186 6.29 12.58 7.10
CA ASP A 186 7.56 13.01 7.70
C ASP A 186 8.67 12.04 7.23
N ALA A 187 9.42 12.44 6.21
CA ALA A 187 10.48 11.60 5.63
C ALA A 187 11.62 11.32 6.61
N HIS A 188 11.88 12.19 7.60
CA HIS A 188 12.92 11.95 8.60
C HIS A 188 12.53 10.89 9.60
N LYS A 189 11.26 10.86 9.99
CA LYS A 189 10.72 9.85 10.92
C LYS A 189 10.25 8.59 10.21
N GLY A 190 9.95 8.67 8.90
CA GLY A 190 9.39 7.56 8.13
C GLY A 190 7.95 7.21 8.53
N VAL A 191 7.16 8.20 8.94
CA VAL A 191 5.77 8.02 9.37
C VAL A 191 4.89 9.19 8.90
N PHE A 192 3.57 8.96 8.85
CA PHE A 192 2.60 10.02 8.69
C PHE A 192 2.33 10.71 10.05
N THR A 193 2.39 12.04 10.07
CA THR A 193 2.14 12.86 11.26
C THR A 193 0.85 13.64 11.06
N PHE A 194 -0.12 13.39 11.95
CA PHE A 194 -1.37 14.15 11.96
C PHE A 194 -1.11 15.56 12.49
N LYS A 195 -1.75 16.53 11.85
CA LYS A 195 -1.78 17.91 12.33
C LYS A 195 -2.99 18.05 13.25
N ASP A 196 -2.76 18.55 14.46
CA ASP A 196 -3.80 18.96 15.40
C ASP A 196 -4.58 20.18 14.88
#